data_92c823607a0d5f0af39c0a7f23cbb663
#
_entry.id   92c823607a0d5f0af39c0a7f23cbb663
#
_cell.length_a   1.000
_cell.length_b   1.000
_cell.length_c   1.000
_cell.angle_alpha   90.00
_cell.angle_beta   90.00
_cell.angle_gamma   90.00
#
_symmetry.space_group_name_H-M   'P 1'
#
loop_
_entity.id
_entity.type
_entity.pdbx_description
1 polymer ?
#
loop_
_entity_poly.entity_id
_entity_poly.type
_entity_poly.pdbx_seq_one_letter_code
_entity_poly.pdbx_strand_id
1 'polypeptide(L)'
;MWCQDEAGPYQAIPQPGQSWRPEGKPLGQPHEYIRGGTAKLLTLFRPATGHVRAKGVTNAPNVVLHPWLQAELLQVLADLPDAPNSHSKPATHAQWATWLGHVPHLPLPPLRLLLVWDNLAGHLSSSMVMWLFAHGVMPLYTPLSGSWLNMAESVQRILCSRALNGQHPKSAEEIITWLEDTVAGWNTAPTPFVWDGKRRERRLRAKQRRLGGSAATLSHHQLIAA
;
A
#
# COMPACT_ATOMS: atom_id res chain seq x y z
N MET A 1 2.49 -13.59 1.15
CA MET A 1 1.77 -12.48 1.80
C MET A 1 1.67 -11.31 0.83
N TRP A 2 0.49 -10.71 0.74
CA TRP A 2 0.19 -9.51 -0.02
C TRP A 2 -0.49 -8.49 0.89
N CYS A 3 -0.45 -7.22 0.52
CA CYS A 3 -1.09 -6.11 1.25
C CYS A 3 -2.00 -5.38 0.28
N GLN A 4 -3.26 -5.18 0.65
CA GLN A 4 -4.22 -4.42 -0.17
C GLN A 4 -4.59 -3.12 0.53
N ASP A 5 -4.80 -2.07 -0.26
CA ASP A 5 -5.24 -0.76 0.23
C ASP A 5 -5.76 0.12 -0.91
N GLU A 6 -6.49 1.18 -0.57
CA GLU A 6 -6.98 2.19 -1.51
C GLU A 6 -6.36 3.56 -1.18
N ALA A 7 -5.66 4.13 -2.14
CA ALA A 7 -5.08 5.45 -2.00
C ALA A 7 -5.96 6.54 -2.63
N GLY A 8 -5.94 7.72 -2.05
CA GLY A 8 -6.70 8.88 -2.51
C GLY A 8 -7.88 9.25 -1.60
N PRO A 9 -8.82 10.09 -2.01
CA PRO A 9 -8.96 10.61 -3.38
C PRO A 9 -7.89 11.65 -3.74
N TYR A 10 -7.33 11.53 -4.93
CA TYR A 10 -6.46 12.53 -5.54
C TYR A 10 -7.29 13.46 -6.41
N GLN A 11 -7.16 14.76 -6.21
CA GLN A 11 -7.92 15.75 -6.97
C GLN A 11 -7.14 16.19 -8.22
N ALA A 12 -7.85 16.42 -9.32
CA ALA A 12 -7.29 17.06 -10.50
C ALA A 12 -7.17 18.56 -10.26
N ILE A 13 -6.06 18.92 -9.61
CA ILE A 13 -5.63 20.28 -9.24
C ILE A 13 -4.11 20.34 -9.37
N PRO A 14 -3.49 21.53 -9.36
CA PRO A 14 -2.04 21.62 -9.29
C PRO A 14 -1.47 20.86 -8.10
N GLN A 15 -0.47 20.02 -8.33
CA GLN A 15 0.22 19.19 -7.34
C GLN A 15 1.71 19.61 -7.26
N PRO A 16 2.03 20.79 -6.70
CA PRO A 16 3.39 21.32 -6.75
C PRO A 16 4.43 20.43 -6.06
N GLY A 17 4.00 19.62 -5.09
CA GLY A 17 4.89 18.77 -4.32
C GLY A 17 5.87 19.57 -3.45
N GLN A 18 6.98 18.89 -3.06
CA GLN A 18 8.09 19.54 -2.34
C GLN A 18 9.18 19.95 -3.34
N SER A 19 9.62 21.19 -3.32
CA SER A 19 10.71 21.70 -4.16
C SER A 19 11.63 22.63 -3.36
N TRP A 20 12.93 22.62 -3.71
CA TRP A 20 13.88 23.59 -3.21
C TRP A 20 13.65 24.92 -3.90
N ARG A 21 13.58 26.01 -3.12
CA ARG A 21 13.45 27.38 -3.61
C ARG A 21 14.41 28.29 -2.87
N PRO A 22 14.84 29.42 -3.49
CA PRO A 22 15.57 30.44 -2.78
C PRO A 22 14.79 30.96 -1.58
N GLU A 23 15.50 31.31 -0.52
CA GLU A 23 14.89 31.88 0.67
C GLU A 23 14.11 33.16 0.31
N GLY A 24 12.93 33.32 0.89
CA GLY A 24 12.04 34.43 0.61
C GLY A 24 11.31 34.39 -0.74
N LYS A 25 11.49 33.34 -1.56
CA LYS A 25 10.81 33.15 -2.84
C LYS A 25 10.05 31.84 -2.88
N PRO A 26 8.94 31.69 -2.11
CA PRO A 26 8.14 30.49 -2.12
C PRO A 26 7.52 30.27 -3.50
N LEU A 27 7.21 29.01 -3.82
CA LEU A 27 6.45 28.69 -5.03
C LEU A 27 5.06 29.31 -4.93
N GLY A 28 4.74 30.20 -5.86
CA GLY A 28 3.38 30.71 -6.01
C GLY A 28 2.44 29.57 -6.40
N GLN A 29 1.33 29.44 -5.70
CA GLN A 29 0.26 28.52 -6.07
C GLN A 29 -0.94 29.32 -6.59
N PRO A 30 -1.68 28.81 -7.57
CA PRO A 30 -2.89 29.49 -8.01
C PRO A 30 -3.86 29.60 -6.85
N HIS A 31 -4.37 30.79 -6.62
CA HIS A 31 -5.37 31.06 -5.56
C HIS A 31 -6.70 30.36 -5.88
N GLU A 32 -7.04 30.28 -7.17
CA GLU A 32 -8.22 29.60 -7.67
C GLU A 32 -7.82 28.53 -8.67
N TYR A 33 -8.52 27.38 -8.64
CA TYR A 33 -8.35 26.32 -9.60
C TYR A 33 -9.67 25.60 -9.86
N ILE A 34 -9.85 25.16 -11.10
CA ILE A 34 -10.99 24.34 -11.49
C ILE A 34 -10.70 22.90 -11.09
N ARG A 35 -11.63 22.28 -10.39
CA ARG A 35 -11.52 20.86 -10.00
C ARG A 35 -11.94 19.99 -11.19
N GLY A 36 -11.00 19.24 -11.75
CA GLY A 36 -11.21 18.32 -12.87
C GLY A 36 -11.66 16.92 -12.47
N GLY A 37 -12.16 16.73 -11.24
CA GLY A 37 -12.57 15.44 -10.72
C GLY A 37 -11.59 14.83 -9.75
N THR A 38 -11.85 13.59 -9.33
CA THR A 38 -11.03 12.85 -8.37
C THR A 38 -10.73 11.44 -8.88
N ALA A 39 -9.57 10.93 -8.54
CA ALA A 39 -9.15 9.54 -8.79
C ALA A 39 -8.70 8.87 -7.50
N LYS A 40 -8.82 7.56 -7.47
CA LYS A 40 -8.24 6.67 -6.44
C LYS A 40 -7.36 5.61 -7.10
N LEU A 41 -6.45 5.04 -6.34
CA LEU A 41 -5.61 3.92 -6.77
C LEU A 41 -5.90 2.71 -5.89
N LEU A 42 -6.51 1.68 -6.46
CA LEU A 42 -6.59 0.37 -5.83
C LEU A 42 -5.23 -0.31 -5.95
N THR A 43 -4.72 -0.85 -4.86
CA THR A 43 -3.36 -1.37 -4.80
C THR A 43 -3.33 -2.75 -4.14
N LEU A 44 -2.64 -3.69 -4.76
CA LEU A 44 -2.29 -4.99 -4.21
C LEU A 44 -0.77 -5.14 -4.29
N PHE A 45 -0.09 -5.08 -3.16
CA PHE A 45 1.36 -5.01 -3.04
C PHE A 45 1.95 -6.30 -2.46
N ARG A 46 3.00 -6.84 -3.09
CA ARG A 46 3.78 -7.96 -2.58
C ARG A 46 5.09 -7.47 -1.95
N PRO A 47 5.17 -7.35 -0.62
CA PRO A 47 6.37 -6.80 0.04
C PRO A 47 7.65 -7.57 -0.25
N ALA A 48 7.57 -8.90 -0.35
CA ALA A 48 8.74 -9.75 -0.56
C ALA A 48 9.45 -9.53 -1.91
N THR A 49 8.74 -9.09 -2.93
CA THR A 49 9.31 -8.83 -4.27
C THR A 49 9.27 -7.36 -4.65
N GLY A 50 8.47 -6.56 -3.95
CA GLY A 50 8.20 -5.17 -4.32
C GLY A 50 7.18 -5.01 -5.45
N HIS A 51 6.62 -6.09 -5.98
CA HIS A 51 5.68 -6.05 -7.10
C HIS A 51 4.34 -5.42 -6.68
N VAL A 52 3.79 -4.58 -7.54
CA VAL A 52 2.52 -3.88 -7.34
C VAL A 52 1.55 -4.26 -8.44
N ARG A 53 0.34 -4.64 -8.08
CA ARG A 53 -0.82 -4.69 -8.97
C ARG A 53 -1.72 -3.54 -8.59
N ALA A 54 -2.15 -2.74 -9.54
CA ALA A 54 -2.95 -1.57 -9.23
C ALA A 54 -3.92 -1.24 -10.35
N LYS A 55 -4.98 -0.49 -9.98
CA LYS A 55 -5.97 0.04 -10.91
C LYS A 55 -6.39 1.42 -10.47
N GLY A 56 -6.30 2.38 -11.36
CA GLY A 56 -6.88 3.69 -11.18
C GLY A 56 -8.40 3.65 -11.37
N VAL A 57 -9.12 4.34 -10.50
CA VAL A 57 -10.58 4.42 -10.54
C VAL A 57 -11.03 5.82 -10.10
N THR A 58 -12.20 6.25 -10.50
CA THR A 58 -12.76 7.54 -10.04
C THR A 58 -13.32 7.44 -8.61
N ASN A 59 -13.81 6.26 -8.25
CA ASN A 59 -14.30 5.94 -6.91
C ASN A 59 -14.07 4.44 -6.62
N ALA A 60 -14.14 4.04 -5.35
CA ALA A 60 -13.86 2.67 -4.92
C ALA A 60 -14.97 2.09 -4.01
N PRO A 61 -16.25 2.08 -4.43
CA PRO A 61 -17.27 1.33 -3.71
C PRO A 61 -17.03 -0.17 -3.84
N ASN A 62 -17.68 -0.97 -3.01
CA ASN A 62 -17.53 -2.43 -3.01
C ASN A 62 -17.78 -3.07 -4.39
N VAL A 63 -18.70 -2.51 -5.17
CA VAL A 63 -19.02 -2.99 -6.54
C VAL A 63 -17.85 -2.77 -7.52
N VAL A 64 -16.90 -1.93 -7.20
CA VAL A 64 -15.67 -1.70 -7.98
C VAL A 64 -14.50 -2.45 -7.36
N LEU A 65 -14.30 -2.30 -6.04
CA LEU A 65 -13.18 -2.88 -5.31
C LEU A 65 -13.20 -4.41 -5.32
N HIS A 66 -14.34 -5.02 -4.94
CA HIS A 66 -14.37 -6.48 -4.76
C HIS A 66 -14.11 -7.27 -6.06
N PRO A 67 -14.77 -6.97 -7.21
CA PRO A 67 -14.50 -7.68 -8.45
C PRO A 67 -13.05 -7.52 -8.92
N TRP A 68 -12.48 -6.33 -8.77
CA TRP A 68 -11.09 -6.10 -9.10
C TRP A 68 -10.15 -6.95 -8.23
N LEU A 69 -10.33 -6.88 -6.91
CA LEU A 69 -9.49 -7.61 -5.96
C LEU A 69 -9.61 -9.13 -6.15
N GLN A 70 -10.82 -9.63 -6.39
CA GLN A 70 -11.05 -11.05 -6.70
C GLN A 70 -10.29 -11.49 -7.96
N ALA A 71 -10.37 -10.69 -9.03
CA ALA A 71 -9.68 -10.98 -10.27
C ALA A 71 -8.14 -11.01 -10.08
N GLU A 72 -7.58 -10.02 -9.38
CA GLU A 72 -6.16 -9.95 -9.09
C GLU A 72 -5.69 -11.11 -8.21
N LEU A 73 -6.46 -11.45 -7.16
CA LEU A 73 -6.14 -12.57 -6.28
C LEU A 73 -6.20 -13.92 -7.00
N LEU A 74 -7.15 -14.12 -7.90
CA LEU A 74 -7.21 -15.35 -8.71
C LEU A 74 -5.96 -15.50 -9.58
N GLN A 75 -5.49 -14.42 -10.20
CA GLN A 75 -4.24 -14.46 -10.98
C GLN A 75 -3.04 -14.76 -10.06
N VAL A 76 -2.96 -14.08 -8.91
CA VAL A 76 -1.90 -14.35 -7.92
C VAL A 76 -1.92 -15.81 -7.46
N LEU A 77 -3.10 -16.38 -7.22
CA LEU A 77 -3.24 -17.77 -6.80
C LEU A 77 -2.87 -18.76 -7.92
N ALA A 78 -3.15 -18.42 -9.18
CA ALA A 78 -2.76 -19.22 -10.33
C ALA A 78 -1.23 -19.27 -10.52
N ASP A 79 -0.55 -18.16 -10.23
CA ASP A 79 0.92 -18.06 -10.30
C ASP A 79 1.65 -18.72 -9.12
N LEU A 80 0.93 -19.10 -8.06
CA LEU A 80 1.53 -19.81 -6.93
C LEU A 80 1.74 -21.30 -7.26
N PRO A 81 2.85 -21.89 -6.82
CA PRO A 81 3.03 -23.33 -6.92
C PRO A 81 1.89 -24.06 -6.20
N ASP A 82 1.57 -25.26 -6.67
CA ASP A 82 0.57 -26.09 -6.01
C ASP A 82 0.92 -26.27 -4.54
N ALA A 83 -0.11 -26.26 -3.69
CA ALA A 83 0.09 -26.48 -2.27
C ALA A 83 0.78 -27.85 -2.08
N PRO A 84 1.91 -27.90 -1.36
CA PRO A 84 2.57 -29.17 -1.11
C PRO A 84 1.56 -30.12 -0.50
N ASN A 85 1.44 -31.32 -1.05
CA ASN A 85 0.50 -32.45 -0.80
C ASN A 85 -0.22 -32.46 0.58
N SER A 86 -0.91 -31.42 0.93
CA SER A 86 -1.72 -31.33 2.15
C SER A 86 -3.15 -31.80 1.88
N HIS A 87 -3.29 -32.96 1.19
CA HIS A 87 -4.60 -33.58 0.97
C HIS A 87 -5.21 -34.15 2.26
N SER A 88 -4.47 -34.12 3.37
CA SER A 88 -5.01 -34.53 4.66
C SER A 88 -5.76 -33.36 5.34
N LYS A 89 -7.05 -33.54 5.60
CA LYS A 89 -7.87 -32.56 6.35
C LYS A 89 -7.19 -32.03 7.64
N PRO A 90 -6.49 -32.85 8.45
CA PRO A 90 -5.82 -32.37 9.66
C PRO A 90 -4.73 -31.32 9.41
N ALA A 91 -3.91 -31.47 8.36
CA ALA A 91 -2.85 -30.52 8.04
C ALA A 91 -3.42 -29.16 7.57
N THR A 92 -4.48 -29.18 6.76
CA THR A 92 -5.20 -28.00 6.33
C THR A 92 -5.80 -27.24 7.51
N HIS A 93 -6.49 -27.94 8.41
CA HIS A 93 -7.07 -27.29 9.60
C HIS A 93 -6.00 -26.69 10.53
N ALA A 94 -4.85 -27.33 10.70
CA ALA A 94 -3.75 -26.80 11.49
C ALA A 94 -3.18 -25.49 10.91
N GLN A 95 -3.08 -25.40 9.58
CA GLN A 95 -2.64 -24.15 8.92
C GLN A 95 -3.59 -22.98 9.21
N TRP A 96 -4.89 -23.21 9.07
CA TRP A 96 -5.90 -22.19 9.37
C TRP A 96 -5.95 -21.84 10.85
N ALA A 97 -5.87 -22.85 11.74
CA ALA A 97 -5.91 -22.64 13.18
C ALA A 97 -4.78 -21.75 13.68
N THR A 98 -3.60 -21.80 13.06
CA THR A 98 -2.46 -20.92 13.38
C THR A 98 -2.82 -19.44 13.26
N TRP A 99 -3.68 -19.08 12.31
CA TRP A 99 -4.05 -17.69 12.05
C TRP A 99 -5.40 -17.30 12.67
N LEU A 100 -6.34 -18.25 12.77
CA LEU A 100 -7.65 -18.00 13.37
C LEU A 100 -7.63 -18.08 14.90
N GLY A 101 -6.60 -18.70 15.49
CA GLY A 101 -6.55 -18.96 16.93
C GLY A 101 -7.45 -20.11 17.40
N HIS A 102 -8.20 -20.75 16.51
CA HIS A 102 -9.04 -21.92 16.76
C HIS A 102 -9.16 -22.79 15.51
N VAL A 103 -9.53 -24.05 15.69
CA VAL A 103 -9.77 -24.96 14.56
C VAL A 103 -11.08 -24.58 13.86
N PRO A 104 -11.06 -24.34 12.54
CA PRO A 104 -12.27 -23.98 11.82
C PRO A 104 -13.26 -25.15 11.77
N HIS A 105 -14.54 -24.86 11.94
CA HIS A 105 -15.63 -25.86 11.81
C HIS A 105 -16.03 -26.09 10.36
N LEU A 106 -15.66 -25.18 9.45
CA LEU A 106 -15.97 -25.27 8.04
C LEU A 106 -14.86 -26.04 7.28
N PRO A 107 -15.22 -26.81 6.23
CA PRO A 107 -14.23 -27.42 5.36
C PRO A 107 -13.58 -26.33 4.50
N LEU A 108 -12.43 -25.84 4.94
CA LEU A 108 -11.65 -24.85 4.20
C LEU A 108 -10.63 -25.54 3.28
N PRO A 109 -10.36 -24.96 2.12
CA PRO A 109 -9.27 -25.43 1.23
C PRO A 109 -7.90 -25.19 1.89
N PRO A 110 -6.81 -25.74 1.35
CA PRO A 110 -5.46 -25.43 1.80
C PRO A 110 -5.21 -23.92 1.82
N LEU A 111 -4.57 -23.43 2.90
CA LEU A 111 -4.19 -22.05 3.00
C LEU A 111 -3.06 -21.74 2.03
N ARG A 112 -3.27 -20.81 1.11
CA ARG A 112 -2.31 -20.45 0.05
C ARG A 112 -1.76 -19.05 0.17
N LEU A 113 -2.53 -18.11 0.74
CA LEU A 113 -2.17 -16.72 0.75
C LEU A 113 -2.60 -16.02 2.04
N LEU A 114 -1.76 -15.11 2.54
CA LEU A 114 -2.09 -14.17 3.60
C LEU A 114 -2.29 -12.78 2.98
N LEU A 115 -3.44 -12.16 3.22
CA LEU A 115 -3.79 -10.83 2.74
C LEU A 115 -3.85 -9.86 3.92
N VAL A 116 -2.91 -8.94 4.02
CA VAL A 116 -2.94 -7.85 5.01
C VAL A 116 -3.92 -6.79 4.54
N TRP A 117 -4.83 -6.39 5.43
CA TRP A 117 -5.95 -5.53 5.13
C TRP A 117 -6.26 -4.60 6.30
N ASP A 118 -6.80 -3.43 6.05
CA ASP A 118 -7.30 -2.57 7.12
C ASP A 118 -8.75 -2.92 7.49
N ASN A 119 -9.29 -2.22 8.50
CA ASN A 119 -10.62 -2.47 9.04
C ASN A 119 -11.72 -1.64 8.35
N LEU A 120 -11.56 -1.27 7.07
CA LEU A 120 -12.60 -0.57 6.34
C LEU A 120 -13.87 -1.44 6.25
N ALA A 121 -15.04 -0.81 6.34
CA ALA A 121 -16.32 -1.55 6.35
C ALA A 121 -16.51 -2.45 5.11
N GLY A 122 -16.00 -2.03 3.94
CA GLY A 122 -15.99 -2.84 2.72
C GLY A 122 -15.19 -4.12 2.86
N HIS A 123 -14.09 -4.08 3.60
CA HIS A 123 -13.20 -5.21 3.86
C HIS A 123 -13.80 -6.23 4.82
N LEU A 124 -14.72 -5.79 5.66
CA LEU A 124 -15.41 -6.64 6.63
C LEU A 124 -16.68 -7.27 6.06
N SER A 125 -17.00 -7.08 4.79
CA SER A 125 -18.21 -7.65 4.19
C SER A 125 -18.18 -9.18 4.23
N SER A 126 -19.21 -9.81 4.76
CA SER A 126 -19.27 -11.26 4.93
C SER A 126 -19.10 -12.00 3.59
N SER A 127 -19.66 -11.48 2.50
CA SER A 127 -19.53 -12.08 1.17
C SER A 127 -18.07 -12.12 0.70
N MET A 128 -17.31 -11.05 0.93
CA MET A 128 -15.90 -10.98 0.52
C MET A 128 -15.03 -11.86 1.42
N VAL A 129 -15.26 -11.86 2.74
CA VAL A 129 -14.51 -12.71 3.67
C VAL A 129 -14.75 -14.20 3.38
N MET A 130 -15.98 -14.59 3.12
CA MET A 130 -16.32 -15.97 2.75
C MET A 130 -15.72 -16.36 1.41
N TRP A 131 -15.68 -15.44 0.44
CA TRP A 131 -14.99 -15.66 -0.84
C TRP A 131 -13.47 -15.89 -0.64
N LEU A 132 -12.82 -15.07 0.19
CA LEU A 132 -11.39 -15.23 0.51
C LEU A 132 -11.13 -16.62 1.12
N PHE A 133 -11.92 -17.03 2.09
CA PHE A 133 -11.80 -18.35 2.73
C PHE A 133 -11.98 -19.49 1.73
N ALA A 134 -12.98 -19.39 0.86
CA ALA A 134 -13.24 -20.40 -0.17
C ALA A 134 -12.09 -20.56 -1.17
N HIS A 135 -11.22 -19.54 -1.31
CA HIS A 135 -10.07 -19.55 -2.21
C HIS A 135 -8.72 -19.76 -1.49
N GLY A 136 -8.73 -20.11 -0.20
CA GLY A 136 -7.49 -20.35 0.55
C GLY A 136 -6.73 -19.07 0.88
N VAL A 137 -7.43 -17.93 1.00
CA VAL A 137 -6.86 -16.64 1.36
C VAL A 137 -7.28 -16.28 2.78
N MET A 138 -6.31 -16.06 3.67
CA MET A 138 -6.55 -15.60 5.04
C MET A 138 -6.42 -14.08 5.11
N PRO A 139 -7.49 -13.33 5.38
CA PRO A 139 -7.41 -11.90 5.67
C PRO A 139 -6.77 -11.66 7.03
N LEU A 140 -5.76 -10.80 7.07
CA LEU A 140 -5.08 -10.35 8.28
C LEU A 140 -5.38 -8.86 8.46
N TYR A 141 -6.27 -8.55 9.38
CA TYR A 141 -6.64 -7.17 9.66
C TYR A 141 -5.58 -6.47 10.51
N THR A 142 -5.26 -5.24 10.14
CA THR A 142 -4.41 -4.39 10.99
C THR A 142 -5.12 -4.09 12.31
N PRO A 143 -4.38 -3.86 13.42
CA PRO A 143 -5.01 -3.40 14.66
C PRO A 143 -5.82 -2.13 14.44
N LEU A 144 -6.84 -1.92 15.24
CA LEU A 144 -7.61 -0.67 15.25
C LEU A 144 -6.64 0.52 15.42
N SER A 145 -6.81 1.56 14.61
CA SER A 145 -5.89 2.71 14.51
C SER A 145 -4.46 2.38 14.08
N GLY A 146 -4.22 1.19 13.51
CA GLY A 146 -2.92 0.70 13.06
C GLY A 146 -2.80 0.55 11.54
N SER A 147 -3.58 1.28 10.72
CA SER A 147 -3.55 1.18 9.25
C SER A 147 -2.15 1.37 8.68
N TRP A 148 -1.31 2.21 9.32
CA TRP A 148 0.08 2.42 8.94
C TRP A 148 0.95 1.15 8.97
N LEU A 149 0.47 0.05 9.53
CA LEU A 149 1.10 -1.27 9.45
C LEU A 149 0.84 -1.94 8.10
N ASN A 150 -0.16 -1.46 7.34
CA ASN A 150 -0.37 -1.91 5.97
C ASN A 150 0.74 -1.35 5.07
N MET A 151 1.60 -2.24 4.57
CA MET A 151 2.73 -1.83 3.75
C MET A 151 2.33 -1.26 2.38
N ALA A 152 1.09 -1.49 1.94
CA ALA A 152 0.55 -0.87 0.74
C ALA A 152 0.56 0.66 0.84
N GLU A 153 0.23 1.26 2.01
CA GLU A 153 0.34 2.72 2.23
C GLU A 153 1.74 3.27 1.88
N SER A 154 2.78 2.52 2.24
CA SER A 154 4.15 2.98 2.02
C SER A 154 4.52 3.05 0.55
N VAL A 155 4.14 2.05 -0.26
CA VAL A 155 4.38 2.06 -1.70
C VAL A 155 3.47 3.05 -2.41
N GLN A 156 2.21 3.16 -2.03
CA GLN A 156 1.27 4.15 -2.56
C GLN A 156 1.81 5.57 -2.42
N ARG A 157 2.38 5.91 -1.27
CA ARG A 157 3.00 7.22 -1.04
C ARG A 157 4.14 7.51 -2.03
N ILE A 158 4.96 6.50 -2.33
CA ILE A 158 6.05 6.63 -3.32
C ILE A 158 5.47 6.80 -4.72
N LEU A 159 4.52 5.96 -5.12
CA LEU A 159 3.89 5.99 -6.44
C LEU A 159 3.18 7.31 -6.68
N CYS A 160 2.37 7.76 -5.72
CA CYS A 160 1.68 9.04 -5.78
C CYS A 160 2.66 10.21 -5.91
N SER A 161 3.73 10.23 -5.11
CA SER A 161 4.76 11.28 -5.19
C SER A 161 5.44 11.30 -6.56
N ARG A 162 5.72 10.14 -7.15
CA ARG A 162 6.34 10.05 -8.48
C ARG A 162 5.40 10.47 -9.60
N ALA A 163 4.13 10.09 -9.49
CA ALA A 163 3.13 10.36 -10.52
C ALA A 163 2.67 11.83 -10.53
N LEU A 164 2.46 12.41 -9.34
CA LEU A 164 1.72 13.66 -9.22
C LEU A 164 2.54 14.87 -8.80
N ASN A 165 3.68 14.71 -8.10
CA ASN A 165 4.46 15.87 -7.66
C ASN A 165 4.97 16.69 -8.84
N GLY A 166 4.69 17.99 -8.82
CA GLY A 166 5.04 18.93 -9.87
C GLY A 166 4.09 18.90 -11.07
N GLN A 167 3.00 18.13 -11.00
CA GLN A 167 2.04 17.98 -12.07
C GLN A 167 0.81 18.86 -11.90
N HIS A 168 0.11 19.11 -12.99
CA HIS A 168 -1.11 19.89 -13.06
C HIS A 168 -2.19 19.11 -13.83
N PRO A 169 -2.73 18.02 -13.25
CA PRO A 169 -3.72 17.20 -13.93
C PRO A 169 -5.00 18.00 -14.19
N LYS A 170 -5.53 17.86 -15.38
CA LYS A 170 -6.76 18.53 -15.83
C LYS A 170 -8.01 17.70 -15.54
N SER A 171 -7.85 16.37 -15.45
CA SER A 171 -8.95 15.45 -15.22
C SER A 171 -8.57 14.28 -14.34
N ALA A 172 -9.56 13.54 -13.86
CA ALA A 172 -9.37 12.30 -13.13
C ALA A 172 -8.67 11.23 -13.98
N GLU A 173 -8.96 11.18 -15.27
CA GLU A 173 -8.40 10.23 -16.24
C GLU A 173 -6.89 10.45 -16.41
N GLU A 174 -6.41 11.70 -16.44
CA GLU A 174 -4.98 11.99 -16.47
C GLU A 174 -4.29 11.47 -15.20
N ILE A 175 -4.88 11.66 -14.03
CA ILE A 175 -4.35 11.13 -12.77
C ILE A 175 -4.27 9.61 -12.83
N ILE A 176 -5.33 8.95 -13.28
CA ILE A 176 -5.40 7.49 -13.43
C ILE A 176 -4.26 7.00 -14.33
N THR A 177 -4.14 7.58 -15.52
CA THR A 177 -3.09 7.23 -16.48
C THR A 177 -1.70 7.38 -15.88
N TRP A 178 -1.40 8.52 -15.25
CA TRP A 178 -0.08 8.75 -14.66
C TRP A 178 0.24 7.81 -13.48
N LEU A 179 -0.77 7.47 -12.68
CA LEU A 179 -0.60 6.49 -11.60
C LEU A 179 -0.33 5.08 -12.15
N GLU A 180 -1.09 4.65 -13.15
CA GLU A 180 -0.93 3.33 -13.78
C GLU A 180 0.42 3.23 -14.53
N ASP A 181 0.84 4.24 -15.27
CA ASP A 181 2.15 4.32 -15.91
C ASP A 181 3.28 4.28 -14.90
N THR A 182 3.09 4.97 -13.76
CA THR A 182 4.06 4.94 -12.65
C THR A 182 4.17 3.55 -12.05
N VAL A 183 3.06 2.82 -11.91
CA VAL A 183 3.06 1.43 -11.44
C VAL A 183 3.75 0.52 -12.46
N ALA A 184 3.47 0.69 -13.76
CA ALA A 184 4.14 -0.06 -14.81
C ALA A 184 5.65 0.17 -14.77
N GLY A 185 6.08 1.43 -14.68
CA GLY A 185 7.50 1.80 -14.52
C GLY A 185 8.13 1.26 -13.23
N TRP A 186 7.40 1.27 -12.10
CA TRP A 186 7.86 0.66 -10.84
C TRP A 186 8.13 -0.84 -11.01
N ASN A 187 7.25 -1.55 -11.69
CA ASN A 187 7.33 -2.99 -11.87
C ASN A 187 8.45 -3.44 -12.83
N THR A 188 9.09 -2.55 -13.58
CA THR A 188 10.29 -2.89 -14.37
C THR A 188 11.50 -3.21 -13.50
N ALA A 189 11.58 -2.60 -12.30
CA ALA A 189 12.63 -2.86 -11.31
C ALA A 189 12.05 -2.69 -9.89
N PRO A 190 11.14 -3.59 -9.47
CA PRO A 190 10.44 -3.45 -8.21
C PRO A 190 11.39 -3.58 -7.03
N THR A 191 11.18 -2.74 -6.02
CA THR A 191 12.03 -2.73 -4.83
C THR A 191 11.36 -3.51 -3.70
N PRO A 192 11.93 -4.65 -3.26
CA PRO A 192 11.43 -5.41 -2.13
C PRO A 192 11.41 -4.57 -0.85
N PHE A 193 10.43 -4.84 0.01
CA PHE A 193 10.40 -4.25 1.33
C PHE A 193 11.30 -5.06 2.28
N VAL A 194 12.42 -4.46 2.68
CA VAL A 194 13.38 -5.13 3.55
C VAL A 194 13.18 -4.68 5.01
N TRP A 195 12.87 -5.63 5.88
CA TRP A 195 12.77 -5.44 7.33
C TRP A 195 14.15 -5.64 7.98
N ASP A 196 15.13 -4.85 7.61
CA ASP A 196 16.55 -5.06 7.99
C ASP A 196 16.95 -4.47 9.35
N GLY A 197 16.01 -4.17 10.20
CA GLY A 197 16.32 -3.68 11.56
C GLY A 197 16.94 -2.27 11.65
N LYS A 198 17.12 -1.56 10.56
CA LYS A 198 17.65 -0.16 10.54
C LYS A 198 16.78 0.85 11.29
N ARG A 199 15.71 0.40 11.96
CA ARG A 199 14.91 1.22 12.88
C ARG A 199 15.75 1.89 13.95
N ARG A 200 16.74 1.17 14.51
CA ARG A 200 17.63 1.72 15.54
C ARG A 200 18.46 2.87 14.99
N GLU A 201 19.09 2.69 13.85
CA GLU A 201 19.88 3.72 13.18
C GLU A 201 19.03 4.89 12.71
N ARG A 202 17.81 4.64 12.19
CA ARG A 202 16.87 5.70 11.83
C ARG A 202 16.41 6.50 13.05
N ARG A 203 16.14 5.83 14.19
CA ARG A 203 15.80 6.49 15.45
C ARG A 203 16.94 7.32 15.98
N LEU A 204 18.18 6.81 15.93
CA LEU A 204 19.36 7.56 16.33
C LEU A 204 19.56 8.80 15.46
N ARG A 205 19.49 8.65 14.13
CA ARG A 205 19.56 9.79 13.21
C ARG A 205 18.43 10.80 13.43
N ALA A 206 17.20 10.34 13.68
CA ALA A 206 16.07 11.21 13.99
C ALA A 206 16.27 11.94 15.33
N LYS A 207 16.82 11.24 16.35
CA LYS A 207 17.16 11.83 17.63
C LYS A 207 18.26 12.90 17.49
N GLN A 208 19.30 12.63 16.74
CA GLN A 208 20.37 13.59 16.44
C GLN A 208 19.83 14.84 15.71
N ARG A 209 18.95 14.66 14.72
CA ARG A 209 18.29 15.80 14.04
C ARG A 209 17.45 16.64 15.00
N ARG A 210 16.72 16.02 15.92
CA ARG A 210 15.92 16.74 16.93
C ARG A 210 16.78 17.50 17.93
N LEU A 211 17.90 16.92 18.35
CA LEU A 211 18.84 17.55 19.28
C LEU A 211 19.64 18.66 18.63
N GLY A 212 19.90 18.57 17.31
CA GLY A 212 20.66 19.53 16.56
C GLY A 212 19.86 20.63 15.87
N GLY A 213 18.54 20.68 16.07
CA GLY A 213 17.66 21.55 15.30
C GLY A 213 17.32 20.98 13.91
N SER A 214 16.98 21.83 12.93
CA SER A 214 16.75 21.36 11.56
C SER A 214 18.06 20.88 10.95
N ALA A 215 17.98 19.84 10.10
CA ALA A 215 19.16 19.29 9.43
C ALA A 215 19.94 20.32 8.60
N ALA A 216 19.30 21.42 8.24
CA ALA A 216 19.91 22.53 7.51
C ALA A 216 20.78 23.46 8.40
N THR A 217 20.64 23.37 9.73
CA THR A 217 21.32 24.26 10.69
C THR A 217 22.40 23.55 11.51
N LEU A 218 22.61 22.25 11.32
CA LEU A 218 23.72 21.52 11.95
C LEU A 218 25.04 21.96 11.35
N SER A 219 25.74 22.87 12.03
CA SER A 219 27.11 23.19 11.71
C SER A 219 28.02 22.02 12.08
N HIS A 220 29.08 21.81 11.31
CA HIS A 220 30.04 20.71 11.52
C HIS A 220 30.69 20.71 12.91
N HIS A 221 30.72 21.86 13.58
CA HIS A 221 31.25 22.01 14.93
C HIS A 221 30.39 21.44 16.05
N GLN A 222 29.09 21.24 15.84
CA GLN A 222 28.21 20.64 16.85
C GLN A 222 28.24 19.11 16.86
N LEU A 223 28.81 18.48 15.83
CA LEU A 223 28.98 17.03 15.75
C LEU A 223 30.22 16.52 16.50
N ILE A 224 31.15 17.40 16.84
CA ILE A 224 32.42 17.03 17.50
C ILE A 224 32.33 17.19 19.03
N ALA A 225 31.31 17.89 19.53
CA ALA A 225 31.10 18.18 20.96
C ALA A 225 30.07 17.24 21.65
N ALA A 226 29.58 16.21 20.99
CA ALA A 226 28.66 15.21 21.49
C ALA A 226 29.26 13.80 21.33
#